data_453d1c7e0fadac7d7840ee605349e050
#
_entry.id   453d1c7e0fadac7d7840ee605349e050
#
_cell.length_a   1.000
_cell.length_b   1.000
_cell.length_c   1.000
_cell.angle_alpha   90.00
_cell.angle_beta   90.00
_cell.angle_gamma   90.00
#
_symmetry.space_group_name_H-M   'P 1'
#
loop_
_entity.id
_entity.type
_entity.pdbx_description
1 polymer ?
#
loop_
_entity_poly.entity_id
_entity_poly.type
_entity_poly.pdbx_seq_one_letter_code
_entity_poly.pdbx_strand_id
1 'polypeptide(L)'
;MEKFKTVKELNIVAAVMKIDRNLTGLIELAEKYGLEKEDGEDYMDSDDPEDCLCNATMAAIAKLKLEEQDLHLESQLKDWKDFIVQMLTDYPVGHDGEDRDTLANAVFNPDKKLLDVLAAGLKLSSENRIEVDKRIIQAARLPESAAFIGMCGRDDLKKIILDYYMGKQV
;
A
#
# COMPACT_ATOMS: atom_id res chain seq x y z
N MET A 1 -19.37 2.68 11.81
CA MET A 1 -19.41 1.45 10.99
C MET A 1 -18.06 0.78 11.08
N GLU A 2 -18.00 -0.46 11.54
CA GLU A 2 -16.72 -1.18 11.73
C GLU A 2 -15.97 -1.30 10.40
N LYS A 3 -14.65 -1.08 10.46
CA LYS A 3 -13.77 -1.32 9.32
C LYS A 3 -13.27 -2.76 9.43
N PHE A 4 -13.31 -3.49 8.34
CA PHE A 4 -12.77 -4.85 8.29
C PHE A 4 -11.25 -4.83 8.48
N LYS A 5 -10.73 -5.77 9.26
CA LYS A 5 -9.30 -5.89 9.53
C LYS A 5 -8.59 -6.82 8.55
N THR A 6 -9.35 -7.72 7.93
CA THR A 6 -8.84 -8.69 6.96
C THR A 6 -9.71 -8.70 5.71
N VAL A 7 -9.10 -9.07 4.59
CA VAL A 7 -9.83 -9.23 3.31
C VAL A 7 -10.83 -10.38 3.40
N LYS A 8 -10.56 -11.39 4.23
CA LYS A 8 -11.50 -12.47 4.50
C LYS A 8 -12.82 -11.97 5.09
N GLU A 9 -12.77 -11.04 6.05
CA GLU A 9 -13.98 -10.43 6.64
C GLU A 9 -14.77 -9.65 5.58
N LEU A 10 -14.09 -8.89 4.72
CA LEU A 10 -14.71 -8.18 3.60
C LEU A 10 -15.43 -9.16 2.66
N ASN A 11 -14.75 -10.22 2.23
CA ASN A 11 -15.30 -11.23 1.32
C ASN A 11 -16.47 -12.03 1.94
N ILE A 12 -16.46 -12.27 3.25
CA ILE A 12 -17.61 -12.90 3.93
C ILE A 12 -18.86 -12.02 3.81
N VAL A 13 -18.73 -10.71 4.02
CA VAL A 13 -19.87 -9.79 3.90
C VAL A 13 -20.31 -9.66 2.44
N ALA A 14 -19.38 -9.61 1.51
CA ALA A 14 -19.68 -9.60 0.07
C ALA A 14 -20.44 -10.89 -0.34
N ALA A 15 -20.03 -12.05 0.16
CA ALA A 15 -20.71 -13.32 -0.12
C ALA A 15 -22.15 -13.35 0.40
N VAL A 16 -22.41 -12.78 1.59
CA VAL A 16 -23.78 -12.63 2.09
C VAL A 16 -24.62 -11.74 1.16
N MET A 17 -24.06 -10.60 0.72
CA MET A 17 -24.75 -9.69 -0.20
C MET A 17 -25.05 -10.37 -1.56
N LYS A 18 -24.15 -11.21 -2.06
CA LYS A 18 -24.34 -12.01 -3.29
C LYS A 18 -25.48 -13.01 -3.11
N ILE A 19 -25.52 -13.74 -2.01
CA ILE A 19 -26.61 -14.71 -1.68
C ILE A 19 -27.96 -13.99 -1.63
N ASP A 20 -28.00 -12.80 -1.02
CA ASP A 20 -29.19 -11.96 -0.90
C ASP A 20 -29.55 -11.21 -2.21
N ARG A 21 -28.77 -11.39 -3.27
CA ARG A 21 -28.87 -10.68 -4.56
C ARG A 21 -28.90 -9.15 -4.42
N ASN A 22 -28.16 -8.62 -3.44
CA ASN A 22 -28.06 -7.21 -3.15
C ASN A 22 -26.91 -6.57 -3.94
N LEU A 23 -27.10 -6.40 -5.27
CA LEU A 23 -26.10 -5.80 -6.14
C LEU A 23 -25.72 -4.38 -5.72
N THR A 24 -26.69 -3.56 -5.34
CA THR A 24 -26.44 -2.17 -4.91
C THR A 24 -25.52 -2.14 -3.68
N GLY A 25 -25.82 -2.96 -2.66
CA GLY A 25 -24.98 -3.06 -1.47
C GLY A 25 -23.57 -3.59 -1.77
N LEU A 26 -23.45 -4.49 -2.73
CA LEU A 26 -22.16 -5.05 -3.15
C LEU A 26 -21.29 -4.01 -3.87
N ILE A 27 -21.88 -3.21 -4.76
CA ILE A 27 -21.20 -2.08 -5.43
C ILE A 27 -20.78 -1.04 -4.39
N GLU A 28 -21.66 -0.62 -3.48
CA GLU A 28 -21.32 0.32 -2.42
C GLU A 28 -20.20 -0.20 -1.51
N LEU A 29 -20.18 -1.51 -1.25
CA LEU A 29 -19.10 -2.15 -0.49
C LEU A 29 -17.77 -2.10 -1.26
N ALA A 30 -17.76 -2.44 -2.55
CA ALA A 30 -16.58 -2.39 -3.41
C ALA A 30 -15.99 -0.97 -3.43
N GLU A 31 -16.77 0.03 -3.83
CA GLU A 31 -16.34 1.43 -3.91
C GLU A 31 -15.83 1.99 -2.57
N LYS A 32 -16.48 1.63 -1.46
CA LYS A 32 -16.07 2.04 -0.10
C LYS A 32 -14.64 1.57 0.24
N TYR A 33 -14.24 0.43 -0.28
CA TYR A 33 -12.90 -0.14 -0.07
C TYR A 33 -11.93 0.15 -1.23
N GLY A 34 -12.31 1.06 -2.15
CA GLY A 34 -11.47 1.54 -3.24
C GLY A 34 -11.36 0.58 -4.43
N LEU A 35 -12.22 -0.44 -4.46
CA LEU A 35 -12.42 -1.30 -5.62
C LEU A 35 -13.28 -0.58 -6.65
N GLU A 36 -13.26 -1.05 -7.88
CA GLU A 36 -14.10 -0.47 -8.95
C GLU A 36 -15.54 -1.04 -8.83
N LYS A 37 -16.50 -0.33 -9.39
CA LYS A 37 -17.90 -0.76 -9.42
C LYS A 37 -18.03 -2.11 -10.13
N GLU A 38 -17.28 -2.28 -11.20
CA GLU A 38 -17.23 -3.47 -12.04
C GLU A 38 -16.81 -4.71 -11.25
N ASP A 39 -15.90 -4.58 -10.25
CA ASP A 39 -15.51 -5.69 -9.37
C ASP A 39 -16.73 -6.27 -8.62
N GLY A 40 -17.65 -5.38 -8.18
CA GLY A 40 -18.89 -5.78 -7.52
C GLY A 40 -19.90 -6.43 -8.47
N GLU A 41 -20.01 -5.90 -9.70
CA GLU A 41 -20.89 -6.44 -10.76
C GLU A 41 -20.40 -7.82 -11.21
N ASP A 42 -19.12 -7.96 -11.52
CA ASP A 42 -18.49 -9.21 -11.95
C ASP A 42 -18.61 -10.29 -10.87
N TYR A 43 -18.38 -9.93 -9.60
CA TYR A 43 -18.57 -10.87 -8.51
C TYR A 43 -20.02 -11.31 -8.35
N MET A 44 -21.00 -10.41 -8.53
CA MET A 44 -22.43 -10.78 -8.48
C MET A 44 -22.79 -11.78 -9.57
N ASP A 45 -22.26 -11.60 -10.78
CA ASP A 45 -22.58 -12.39 -11.97
C ASP A 45 -21.76 -13.71 -12.05
N SER A 46 -20.72 -13.86 -11.24
CA SER A 46 -19.91 -15.08 -11.21
C SER A 46 -20.70 -16.28 -10.65
N ASP A 47 -20.66 -17.39 -11.36
CA ASP A 47 -21.21 -18.69 -10.91
C ASP A 47 -20.17 -19.57 -10.21
N ASP A 48 -18.90 -19.13 -10.13
CA ASP A 48 -17.83 -19.87 -9.47
C ASP A 48 -17.99 -19.79 -7.93
N PRO A 49 -18.16 -20.94 -7.24
CA PRO A 49 -18.29 -20.95 -5.79
C PRO A 49 -17.00 -20.58 -5.04
N GLU A 50 -15.85 -20.64 -5.73
CA GLU A 50 -14.55 -20.28 -5.17
C GLU A 50 -14.19 -18.79 -5.40
N ASP A 51 -15.02 -18.08 -6.16
CA ASP A 51 -14.80 -16.68 -6.44
C ASP A 51 -15.05 -15.80 -5.21
N CYS A 52 -14.42 -14.63 -5.21
CA CYS A 52 -14.53 -13.64 -4.14
C CYS A 52 -14.52 -12.23 -4.71
N LEU A 53 -15.07 -11.26 -3.96
CA LEU A 53 -15.10 -9.85 -4.38
C LEU A 53 -13.71 -9.33 -4.75
N CYS A 54 -12.69 -9.69 -3.95
CA CYS A 54 -11.30 -9.32 -4.24
C CYS A 54 -10.32 -10.27 -3.53
N ASN A 55 -9.15 -10.41 -4.12
CA ASN A 55 -8.03 -11.05 -3.41
C ASN A 55 -7.30 -10.03 -2.50
N ALA A 56 -6.39 -10.54 -1.66
CA ALA A 56 -5.68 -9.71 -0.69
C ALA A 56 -4.86 -8.59 -1.35
N THR A 57 -4.20 -8.88 -2.47
CA THR A 57 -3.39 -7.90 -3.21
C THR A 57 -4.27 -6.79 -3.80
N MET A 58 -5.41 -7.11 -4.41
CA MET A 58 -6.36 -6.13 -4.95
C MET A 58 -6.86 -5.19 -3.84
N ALA A 59 -7.30 -5.75 -2.72
CA ALA A 59 -7.79 -4.96 -1.58
C ALA A 59 -6.72 -4.03 -0.98
N ALA A 60 -5.47 -4.51 -0.86
CA ALA A 60 -4.36 -3.72 -0.38
C ALA A 60 -4.02 -2.55 -1.32
N ILE A 61 -3.97 -2.79 -2.64
CA ILE A 61 -3.72 -1.76 -3.64
C ILE A 61 -4.87 -0.74 -3.66
N ALA A 62 -6.12 -1.19 -3.59
CA ALA A 62 -7.29 -0.33 -3.52
C ALA A 62 -7.23 0.61 -2.31
N LYS A 63 -6.89 0.10 -1.13
CA LYS A 63 -6.68 0.93 0.07
C LYS A 63 -5.57 1.97 -0.12
N LEU A 64 -4.41 1.58 -0.70
CA LEU A 64 -3.32 2.52 -0.95
C LEU A 64 -3.72 3.63 -1.93
N LYS A 65 -4.56 3.34 -2.94
CA LYS A 65 -5.12 4.35 -3.85
C LYS A 65 -5.99 5.36 -3.10
N LEU A 66 -6.87 4.90 -2.18
CA LEU A 66 -7.70 5.80 -1.35
C LEU A 66 -6.84 6.70 -0.45
N GLU A 67 -5.82 6.14 0.21
CA GLU A 67 -4.93 6.90 1.09
C GLU A 67 -4.06 7.89 0.30
N GLU A 68 -3.66 7.57 -0.95
CA GLU A 68 -2.96 8.48 -1.85
C GLU A 68 -3.81 9.71 -2.19
N GLN A 69 -5.10 9.53 -2.47
CA GLN A 69 -6.01 10.64 -2.79
C GLN A 69 -6.11 11.64 -1.63
N ASP A 70 -6.15 11.14 -0.41
CA ASP A 70 -6.22 11.98 0.79
C ASP A 70 -4.90 12.73 1.07
N LEU A 71 -3.75 12.15 0.71
CA LEU A 71 -2.43 12.68 1.01
C LEU A 71 -1.85 13.62 -0.06
N HIS A 72 -2.45 13.67 -1.25
CA HIS A 72 -1.96 14.47 -2.39
C HIS A 72 -0.47 14.26 -2.67
N LEU A 73 -0.07 12.99 -2.81
CA LEU A 73 1.34 12.62 -2.99
C LEU A 73 1.91 13.08 -4.33
N GLU A 74 3.11 13.65 -4.28
CA GLU A 74 3.86 14.07 -5.46
C GLU A 74 5.30 13.51 -5.46
N SER A 75 5.88 13.41 -6.65
CA SER A 75 7.30 13.08 -6.86
C SER A 75 7.72 11.82 -6.07
N GLN A 76 8.79 11.92 -5.30
CA GLN A 76 9.42 10.81 -4.58
C GLN A 76 8.48 10.10 -3.59
N LEU A 77 7.53 10.81 -2.96
CA LEU A 77 6.57 10.17 -2.05
C LEU A 77 5.61 9.26 -2.81
N LYS A 78 5.26 9.63 -4.03
CA LYS A 78 4.49 8.78 -4.93
C LYS A 78 5.29 7.55 -5.35
N ASP A 79 6.57 7.71 -5.69
CA ASP A 79 7.47 6.60 -6.02
C ASP A 79 7.59 5.61 -4.84
N TRP A 80 7.60 6.09 -3.60
CA TRP A 80 7.62 5.23 -2.42
C TRP A 80 6.32 4.43 -2.26
N LYS A 81 5.16 5.04 -2.50
CA LYS A 81 3.88 4.33 -2.53
C LYS A 81 3.87 3.30 -3.66
N ASP A 82 4.34 3.67 -4.86
CA ASP A 82 4.40 2.75 -6.01
C ASP A 82 5.35 1.58 -5.74
N PHE A 83 6.41 1.78 -4.95
CA PHE A 83 7.26 0.70 -4.51
C PHE A 83 6.53 -0.28 -3.57
N ILE A 84 5.64 0.19 -2.68
CA ILE A 84 4.79 -0.70 -1.87
C ILE A 84 3.89 -1.53 -2.80
N VAL A 85 3.26 -0.90 -3.79
CA VAL A 85 2.43 -1.61 -4.78
C VAL A 85 3.27 -2.67 -5.53
N GLN A 86 4.48 -2.31 -5.96
CA GLN A 86 5.39 -3.28 -6.57
C GLN A 86 5.71 -4.45 -5.64
N MET A 87 5.97 -4.20 -4.38
CA MET A 87 6.19 -5.29 -3.41
C MET A 87 4.98 -6.23 -3.28
N LEU A 88 3.75 -5.68 -3.34
CA LEU A 88 2.52 -6.48 -3.27
C LEU A 88 2.29 -7.34 -4.53
N THR A 89 2.76 -6.89 -5.69
CA THR A 89 2.60 -7.62 -6.96
C THR A 89 3.73 -8.60 -7.24
N ASP A 90 4.98 -8.20 -6.96
CA ASP A 90 6.20 -8.91 -7.38
C ASP A 90 6.83 -9.73 -6.25
N TYR A 91 6.29 -9.64 -5.01
CA TYR A 91 6.88 -10.37 -3.88
C TYR A 91 6.79 -11.88 -4.14
N PRO A 92 7.92 -12.58 -4.24
CA PRO A 92 7.90 -14.00 -4.57
C PRO A 92 7.23 -14.79 -3.45
N VAL A 93 6.25 -15.61 -3.82
CA VAL A 93 5.70 -16.63 -2.94
C VAL A 93 6.84 -17.55 -2.54
N GLY A 94 7.23 -17.55 -1.27
CA GLY A 94 8.14 -18.55 -0.74
C GLY A 94 9.57 -18.13 -0.45
N HIS A 95 9.97 -16.87 -0.51
CA HIS A 95 11.25 -16.42 0.04
C HIS A 95 11.07 -16.09 1.54
N ASP A 96 11.75 -16.83 2.40
CA ASP A 96 11.79 -16.68 3.86
C ASP A 96 10.46 -16.89 4.62
N GLY A 97 9.51 -17.67 4.04
CA GLY A 97 8.23 -17.99 4.71
C GLY A 97 7.24 -16.85 4.75
N GLU A 98 7.47 -15.77 4.00
CA GLU A 98 6.55 -14.64 3.88
C GLU A 98 5.61 -14.86 2.72
N ASP A 99 4.36 -15.12 3.04
CA ASP A 99 3.28 -15.16 2.08
C ASP A 99 2.94 -13.73 1.63
N ARG A 100 2.86 -13.51 0.31
CA ARG A 100 2.40 -12.25 -0.29
C ARG A 100 1.05 -11.82 0.29
N ASP A 101 0.16 -12.77 0.53
CA ASP A 101 -1.14 -12.50 1.13
C ASP A 101 -1.03 -12.01 2.58
N THR A 102 0.01 -12.41 3.32
CA THR A 102 0.26 -11.90 4.67
C THR A 102 0.62 -10.41 4.64
N LEU A 103 1.51 -9.99 3.74
CA LEU A 103 1.84 -8.57 3.56
C LEU A 103 0.61 -7.80 3.07
N ALA A 104 -0.12 -8.33 2.08
CA ALA A 104 -1.30 -7.69 1.54
C ALA A 104 -2.39 -7.48 2.60
N ASN A 105 -2.69 -8.50 3.42
CA ASN A 105 -3.63 -8.36 4.55
C ASN A 105 -3.13 -7.36 5.60
N ALA A 106 -1.81 -7.31 5.86
CA ALA A 106 -1.24 -6.33 6.77
C ALA A 106 -1.38 -4.89 6.24
N VAL A 107 -1.19 -4.68 4.93
CA VAL A 107 -1.42 -3.38 4.26
C VAL A 107 -2.91 -3.03 4.27
N PHE A 108 -3.81 -3.98 4.03
CA PHE A 108 -5.26 -3.77 4.05
C PHE A 108 -5.78 -3.36 5.43
N ASN A 109 -5.13 -3.78 6.51
CA ASN A 109 -5.55 -3.47 7.88
C ASN A 109 -5.73 -1.95 8.08
N PRO A 110 -6.92 -1.46 8.52
CA PRO A 110 -7.21 -0.03 8.66
C PRO A 110 -6.41 0.65 9.77
N ASP A 111 -5.82 -0.12 10.70
CA ASP A 111 -4.97 0.40 11.78
C ASP A 111 -3.54 0.71 11.28
N LYS A 112 -3.20 0.29 10.06
CA LYS A 112 -1.91 0.54 9.40
C LYS A 112 -2.10 1.53 8.25
N LYS A 113 -1.33 2.62 8.23
CA LYS A 113 -1.52 3.72 7.28
C LYS A 113 -0.29 3.97 6.42
N LEU A 114 -0.50 4.29 5.16
CA LEU A 114 0.54 4.76 4.23
C LEU A 114 1.29 5.98 4.80
N LEU A 115 0.56 6.90 5.43
CA LEU A 115 1.13 8.09 6.08
C LEU A 115 2.30 7.76 7.02
N ASP A 116 2.15 6.71 7.84
CA ASP A 116 3.17 6.35 8.84
C ASP A 116 4.44 5.81 8.18
N VAL A 117 4.30 5.06 7.09
CA VAL A 117 5.44 4.55 6.30
C VAL A 117 6.19 5.69 5.64
N LEU A 118 5.44 6.63 5.01
CA LEU A 118 6.04 7.80 4.37
C LEU A 118 6.73 8.71 5.39
N ALA A 119 6.13 8.91 6.56
CA ALA A 119 6.72 9.68 7.65
C ALA A 119 8.03 9.04 8.17
N ALA A 120 8.05 7.70 8.32
CA ALA A 120 9.27 6.98 8.72
C ALA A 120 10.39 7.10 7.67
N GLY A 121 10.05 6.99 6.38
CA GLY A 121 11.00 7.20 5.28
C GLY A 121 11.57 8.63 5.24
N LEU A 122 10.72 9.65 5.41
CA LEU A 122 11.16 11.05 5.52
C LEU A 122 12.05 11.29 6.73
N LYS A 123 11.71 10.72 7.87
CA LYS A 123 12.53 10.80 9.09
C LYS A 123 13.91 10.21 8.82
N LEU A 124 13.99 9.00 8.29
CA LEU A 124 15.25 8.36 7.94
C LEU A 124 16.07 9.19 6.95
N SER A 125 15.43 9.74 5.91
CA SER A 125 16.08 10.65 4.96
C SER A 125 16.65 11.88 5.64
N SER A 126 16.01 12.42 6.67
CA SER A 126 16.49 13.58 7.41
C SER A 126 17.67 13.26 8.34
N GLU A 127 17.73 12.02 8.82
CA GLU A 127 18.80 11.52 9.70
C GLU A 127 20.03 11.09 8.88
N ASN A 128 19.82 10.47 7.71
CA ASN A 128 20.88 9.98 6.81
C ASN A 128 21.33 11.06 5.81
N ARG A 129 21.70 12.24 6.32
CA ARG A 129 22.23 13.30 5.47
C ARG A 129 23.69 13.04 5.12
N ILE A 130 23.98 13.03 3.82
CA ILE A 130 25.33 12.97 3.29
C ILE A 130 25.78 14.36 2.82
N GLU A 131 27.04 14.71 3.08
CA GLU A 131 27.64 15.91 2.54
C GLU A 131 27.97 15.69 1.07
N VAL A 132 27.55 16.63 0.23
CA VAL A 132 27.82 16.61 -1.22
C VAL A 132 29.14 17.34 -1.49
N ASP A 133 30.00 16.77 -2.34
CA ASP A 133 31.24 17.39 -2.78
C ASP A 133 30.96 18.81 -3.35
N LYS A 134 31.67 19.79 -2.85
CA LYS A 134 31.50 21.20 -3.25
C LYS A 134 31.59 21.44 -4.77
N ARG A 135 32.40 20.65 -5.47
CA ARG A 135 32.52 20.70 -6.93
C ARG A 135 31.22 20.31 -7.62
N ILE A 136 30.45 19.38 -7.07
CA ILE A 136 29.14 18.97 -7.60
C ILE A 136 28.15 20.11 -7.40
N ILE A 137 28.13 20.72 -6.22
CA ILE A 137 27.24 21.84 -5.89
C ILE A 137 27.54 23.03 -6.83
N GLN A 138 28.81 23.35 -7.03
CA GLN A 138 29.25 24.44 -7.95
C GLN A 138 28.86 24.13 -9.40
N ALA A 139 29.09 22.89 -9.87
CA ALA A 139 28.73 22.47 -11.23
C ALA A 139 27.20 22.52 -11.45
N ALA A 140 26.41 22.18 -10.43
CA ALA A 140 24.96 22.28 -10.45
C ALA A 140 24.42 23.72 -10.25
N ARG A 141 25.28 24.68 -9.94
CA ARG A 141 24.91 26.09 -9.65
C ARG A 141 23.88 26.18 -8.49
N LEU A 142 24.04 25.34 -7.50
CA LEU A 142 23.18 25.31 -6.31
C LEU A 142 23.78 26.19 -5.20
N PRO A 143 22.95 26.74 -4.28
CA PRO A 143 23.43 27.47 -3.13
C PRO A 143 24.17 26.52 -2.15
N GLU A 144 25.08 27.08 -1.34
CA GLU A 144 25.84 26.31 -0.34
C GLU A 144 24.95 25.60 0.68
N SER A 145 23.72 26.07 0.90
CA SER A 145 22.70 25.38 1.73
C SER A 145 22.29 24.00 1.19
N ALA A 146 22.55 23.71 -0.09
CA ALA A 146 22.32 22.41 -0.72
C ALA A 146 23.48 21.41 -0.51
N ALA A 147 24.43 21.71 0.40
CA ALA A 147 25.60 20.86 0.67
C ALA A 147 25.26 19.48 1.27
N PHE A 148 24.03 19.29 1.71
CA PHE A 148 23.57 18.04 2.29
C PHE A 148 22.35 17.50 1.55
N ILE A 149 22.37 16.22 1.23
CA ILE A 149 21.22 15.49 0.66
C ILE A 149 20.82 14.39 1.64
N GLY A 150 19.55 14.38 2.03
CA GLY A 150 18.96 13.27 2.75
C GLY A 150 18.50 12.20 1.77
N MET A 151 18.78 10.94 2.07
CA MET A 151 18.39 9.82 1.20
C MET A 151 17.75 8.72 2.03
N CYS A 152 16.64 8.18 1.52
CA CYS A 152 16.10 6.89 1.91
C CYS A 152 16.22 5.95 0.71
N GLY A 153 17.15 5.01 0.80
CA GLY A 153 17.40 4.04 -0.25
C GLY A 153 16.24 3.03 -0.38
N ARG A 154 16.25 2.27 -1.48
CA ARG A 154 15.22 1.25 -1.74
C ARG A 154 15.22 0.14 -0.70
N ASP A 155 16.40 -0.27 -0.22
CA ASP A 155 16.55 -1.29 0.82
C ASP A 155 16.06 -0.78 2.18
N ASP A 156 16.37 0.47 2.51
CA ASP A 156 15.87 1.12 3.73
C ASP A 156 14.34 1.23 3.70
N LEU A 157 13.77 1.64 2.56
CA LEU A 157 12.34 1.74 2.40
C LEU A 157 11.66 0.37 2.51
N LYS A 158 12.24 -0.68 1.89
CA LYS A 158 11.76 -2.05 2.04
C LYS A 158 11.74 -2.49 3.49
N LYS A 159 12.82 -2.20 4.24
CA LYS A 159 12.89 -2.49 5.66
C LYS A 159 11.79 -1.77 6.44
N ILE A 160 11.61 -0.47 6.24
CA ILE A 160 10.55 0.32 6.89
C ILE A 160 9.17 -0.29 6.63
N ILE A 161 8.88 -0.67 5.37
CA ILE A 161 7.60 -1.26 4.97
C ILE A 161 7.36 -2.57 5.73
N LEU A 162 8.34 -3.47 5.74
CA LEU A 162 8.22 -4.77 6.40
C LEU A 162 8.12 -4.62 7.92
N ASP A 163 8.93 -3.77 8.53
CA ASP A 163 8.88 -3.50 9.98
C ASP A 163 7.50 -2.94 10.38
N TYR A 164 6.98 -2.00 9.62
CA TYR A 164 5.72 -1.35 9.94
C TYR A 164 4.52 -2.29 9.74
N TYR A 165 4.40 -2.90 8.57
CA TYR A 165 3.25 -3.74 8.25
C TYR A 165 3.30 -5.10 8.90
N MET A 166 4.47 -5.75 8.93
CA MET A 166 4.62 -7.13 9.40
C MET A 166 5.04 -7.22 10.86
N GLY A 167 5.47 -6.12 11.49
CA GLY A 167 5.97 -6.11 12.87
C GLY A 167 7.30 -6.85 13.02
N LYS A 168 8.07 -6.99 11.94
CA LYS A 168 9.39 -7.63 11.98
C LYS A 168 10.45 -6.58 12.26
N GLN A 169 11.21 -6.76 13.34
CA GLN A 169 12.50 -6.08 13.49
C GLN A 169 13.49 -6.80 12.57
N VAL A 170 13.83 -6.17 11.45
CA VAL A 170 14.88 -6.62 10.52
C VAL A 170 16.21 -6.02 10.92
#